data_444edbafa4e2a161ad50412e01b72311
#
_entry.id   444edbafa4e2a161ad50412e01b72311
#
_cell.length_a   1.000
_cell.length_b   1.000
_cell.length_c   1.000
_cell.angle_alpha   90.00
_cell.angle_beta   90.00
_cell.angle_gamma   90.00
#
_symmetry.space_group_name_H-M   'P 1'
#
loop_
_entity.id
_entity.type
_entity.pdbx_description
1 polymer ?
#
loop_
_entity_poly.entity_id
_entity_poly.type
_entity_poly.pdbx_seq_one_letter_code
_entity_poly.pdbx_strand_id
1 'polypeptide(L)'
;MADCLEQIRAKAITAKEAVKLVRSGDTVYAGTCTSVPYALLDALGERADELEQITLTCSQIIRPVRVMSGRDQAFRTTTYFMGAQERVMQKAGKADFTCMHLSQVDIFCRQVAPADVVLLEVSPPDEDGYMSFGASGVALNCYLLEKARNVILQVNKYAPYVYGENNKIHWRQADAIVFADQALSENPELPVDDTINTISRFLLEQINDGACIQLGLGGVANAVGYGLKSKNDLGAHTELMNDSIMELMKLGVVNNSRKSFMPGKTVASFAFGSKELYQFIDRNDDMYFMPFPEVNNPVNIAKNDNMISINTALSIDLFGQVNADNIAGYQHSATGGQVDFVRGSQMSKGGKSFIAVTSTYKNGTASRIVSHFPMGTCVTTPRSDVQYVVTEYGCVNLKSLSMK
;
A
#
# COMPACT_ATOMS: atom_id res chain seq x y z
N MET A 1 -11.26 29.46 -8.13
CA MET A 1 -11.59 28.07 -8.57
C MET A 1 -11.94 27.99 -10.06
N ALA A 2 -12.96 28.68 -10.53
CA ALA A 2 -13.36 28.61 -11.95
C ALA A 2 -12.23 28.98 -12.94
N ASP A 3 -11.52 30.06 -12.71
CA ASP A 3 -10.46 30.56 -13.59
C ASP A 3 -9.26 29.59 -13.72
N CYS A 4 -8.79 28.98 -12.61
CA CYS A 4 -7.67 28.02 -12.63
C CYS A 4 -8.05 26.74 -13.38
N LEU A 5 -9.22 26.16 -13.08
CA LEU A 5 -9.67 24.94 -13.73
C LEU A 5 -9.92 25.15 -15.24
N GLU A 6 -10.44 26.32 -15.64
CA GLU A 6 -10.61 26.67 -17.05
C GLU A 6 -9.27 26.81 -17.78
N GLN A 7 -8.26 27.43 -17.17
CA GLN A 7 -6.90 27.52 -17.71
C GLN A 7 -6.29 26.11 -17.91
N ILE A 8 -6.47 25.21 -16.94
CA ILE A 8 -5.99 23.83 -17.04
C ILE A 8 -6.71 23.09 -18.16
N ARG A 9 -8.05 23.22 -18.25
CA ARG A 9 -8.86 22.58 -19.30
C ARG A 9 -8.47 23.07 -20.71
N ALA A 10 -8.14 24.35 -20.86
CA ALA A 10 -7.70 24.90 -22.13
C ALA A 10 -6.34 24.37 -22.62
N LYS A 11 -5.51 23.83 -21.70
CA LYS A 11 -4.22 23.18 -21.98
C LYS A 11 -4.29 21.66 -22.05
N ALA A 12 -5.42 21.08 -21.70
CA ALA A 12 -5.58 19.63 -21.70
C ALA A 12 -5.56 19.07 -23.13
N ILE A 13 -4.94 17.93 -23.27
CA ILE A 13 -4.85 17.16 -24.51
C ILE A 13 -5.44 15.76 -24.31
N THR A 14 -5.57 15.01 -25.40
CA THR A 14 -6.02 13.62 -25.32
C THR A 14 -4.95 12.71 -24.74
N ALA A 15 -5.34 11.56 -24.16
CA ALA A 15 -4.40 10.56 -23.67
C ALA A 15 -3.47 10.07 -24.79
N LYS A 16 -3.98 9.91 -26.02
CA LYS A 16 -3.20 9.51 -27.20
C LYS A 16 -2.12 10.53 -27.58
N GLU A 17 -2.39 11.80 -27.41
CA GLU A 17 -1.40 12.87 -27.64
C GLU A 17 -0.38 12.92 -26.52
N ALA A 18 -0.83 12.80 -25.27
CA ALA A 18 0.05 12.86 -24.11
C ALA A 18 1.09 11.73 -24.09
N VAL A 19 0.69 10.49 -24.41
CA VAL A 19 1.61 9.33 -24.41
C VAL A 19 2.63 9.37 -25.57
N LYS A 20 2.54 10.33 -26.52
CA LYS A 20 3.59 10.54 -27.52
C LYS A 20 4.91 11.05 -26.92
N LEU A 21 4.87 11.57 -25.69
CA LEU A 21 6.06 11.94 -24.93
C LEU A 21 6.90 10.72 -24.50
N VAL A 22 6.31 9.53 -24.49
CA VAL A 22 7.02 8.26 -24.23
C VAL A 22 7.76 7.82 -25.48
N ARG A 23 9.04 7.46 -25.30
CA ARG A 23 9.97 7.05 -26.36
C ARG A 23 10.45 5.61 -26.09
N SER A 24 10.86 4.92 -27.13
CA SER A 24 11.52 3.60 -27.00
C SER A 24 12.74 3.70 -26.06
N GLY A 25 12.88 2.70 -25.19
CA GLY A 25 13.93 2.65 -24.16
C GLY A 25 13.57 3.35 -22.84
N ASP A 26 12.45 4.07 -22.76
CA ASP A 26 12.06 4.80 -21.54
C ASP A 26 11.67 3.87 -20.40
N THR A 27 12.02 4.27 -19.19
CA THR A 27 11.42 3.79 -17.94
C THR A 27 10.20 4.66 -17.61
N VAL A 28 9.01 4.03 -17.58
CA VAL A 28 7.73 4.71 -17.42
C VAL A 28 7.07 4.30 -16.12
N TYR A 29 6.83 5.23 -15.22
CA TYR A 29 6.02 4.94 -14.05
C TYR A 29 4.53 4.87 -14.42
N ALA A 30 3.90 3.77 -14.04
CA ALA A 30 2.56 3.39 -14.48
C ALA A 30 1.48 3.43 -13.35
N GLY A 31 1.83 3.95 -12.18
CA GLY A 31 0.92 4.08 -11.04
C GLY A 31 1.06 2.99 -9.99
N THR A 32 0.28 3.15 -8.92
CA THR A 32 0.23 2.21 -7.80
C THR A 32 -1.18 2.08 -7.23
N CYS A 33 -1.61 0.86 -6.96
CA CYS A 33 -2.84 0.48 -6.26
C CYS A 33 -4.09 1.18 -6.83
N THR A 34 -4.65 2.14 -6.10
CA THR A 34 -5.87 2.89 -6.50
C THR A 34 -5.57 4.11 -7.37
N SER A 35 -4.34 4.61 -7.35
CA SER A 35 -3.92 5.79 -8.14
C SER A 35 -3.21 5.35 -9.43
N VAL A 36 -3.96 4.70 -10.32
CA VAL A 36 -3.46 4.20 -11.60
C VAL A 36 -4.11 4.96 -12.76
N PRO A 37 -3.33 5.63 -13.63
CA PRO A 37 -3.85 6.44 -14.73
C PRO A 37 -4.26 5.55 -15.92
N TYR A 38 -5.35 4.81 -15.79
CA TYR A 38 -5.75 3.78 -16.76
C TYR A 38 -5.96 4.32 -18.18
N ALA A 39 -6.48 5.53 -18.35
CA ALA A 39 -6.66 6.11 -19.70
C ALA A 39 -5.32 6.35 -20.40
N LEU A 40 -4.28 6.75 -19.64
CA LEU A 40 -2.92 6.88 -20.17
C LEU A 40 -2.30 5.53 -20.48
N LEU A 41 -2.51 4.51 -19.62
CA LEU A 41 -1.99 3.15 -19.85
C LEU A 41 -2.65 2.47 -21.04
N ASP A 42 -3.95 2.68 -21.23
CA ASP A 42 -4.66 2.16 -22.41
C ASP A 42 -4.15 2.80 -23.69
N ALA A 43 -3.97 4.13 -23.69
CA ALA A 43 -3.40 4.85 -24.84
C ALA A 43 -1.94 4.44 -25.11
N LEU A 44 -1.13 4.21 -24.07
CA LEU A 44 0.24 3.71 -24.22
C LEU A 44 0.24 2.30 -24.83
N GLY A 45 -0.71 1.45 -24.42
CA GLY A 45 -0.86 0.10 -24.98
C GLY A 45 -1.21 0.09 -26.47
N GLU A 46 -1.90 1.10 -26.99
CA GLU A 46 -2.17 1.22 -28.43
C GLU A 46 -0.90 1.44 -29.25
N ARG A 47 0.19 1.92 -28.63
CA ARG A 47 1.49 2.17 -29.25
C ARG A 47 2.46 0.99 -29.17
N ALA A 48 2.00 -0.20 -28.78
CA ALA A 48 2.84 -1.38 -28.61
C ALA A 48 3.63 -1.77 -29.88
N ASP A 49 3.10 -1.48 -31.07
CA ASP A 49 3.75 -1.78 -32.34
C ASP A 49 4.73 -0.68 -32.80
N GLU A 50 4.73 0.48 -32.14
CA GLU A 50 5.61 1.61 -32.42
C GLU A 50 6.80 1.72 -31.45
N LEU A 51 6.68 1.11 -30.27
CA LEU A 51 7.62 1.25 -29.16
C LEU A 51 8.44 -0.03 -28.95
N GLU A 52 9.65 0.16 -28.46
CA GLU A 52 10.56 -0.93 -28.09
C GLU A 52 11.18 -0.68 -26.73
N GLN A 53 11.44 -1.74 -25.96
CA GLN A 53 12.20 -1.73 -24.73
C GLN A 53 11.65 -0.76 -23.65
N ILE A 54 10.33 -0.66 -23.52
CA ILE A 54 9.71 0.12 -22.44
C ILE A 54 9.76 -0.69 -21.13
N THR A 55 10.31 -0.09 -20.09
CA THR A 55 10.26 -0.64 -18.73
C THR A 55 9.18 0.08 -17.92
N LEU A 56 8.12 -0.65 -17.58
CA LEU A 56 7.07 -0.11 -16.70
C LEU A 56 7.50 -0.28 -15.24
N THR A 57 7.54 0.81 -14.47
CA THR A 57 7.67 0.77 -13.02
C THR A 57 6.28 0.96 -12.40
N CYS A 58 5.85 0.04 -11.57
CA CYS A 58 4.52 0.06 -10.97
C CYS A 58 4.46 -0.86 -9.76
N SER A 59 3.37 -0.80 -9.02
CA SER A 59 3.07 -1.78 -7.98
C SER A 59 1.56 -1.95 -7.81
N GLN A 60 1.13 -3.20 -7.59
CA GLN A 60 -0.26 -3.54 -7.28
C GLN A 60 -1.28 -3.02 -8.32
N ILE A 61 -0.97 -3.12 -9.60
CA ILE A 61 -1.95 -2.81 -10.65
C ILE A 61 -3.11 -3.81 -10.56
N ILE A 62 -4.32 -3.31 -10.32
CA ILE A 62 -5.49 -4.12 -9.99
C ILE A 62 -6.22 -4.57 -11.24
N ARG A 63 -6.57 -3.62 -12.13
CA ARG A 63 -7.32 -3.93 -13.36
C ARG A 63 -6.38 -4.35 -14.49
N PRO A 64 -6.78 -5.30 -15.34
CA PRO A 64 -6.01 -5.66 -16.54
C PRO A 64 -5.80 -4.45 -17.46
N VAL A 65 -4.57 -4.30 -17.96
CA VAL A 65 -4.18 -3.31 -18.97
C VAL A 65 -3.33 -3.97 -20.05
N ARG A 66 -3.42 -3.49 -21.29
CA ARG A 66 -2.70 -4.10 -22.43
C ARG A 66 -1.20 -4.11 -22.20
N VAL A 67 -0.62 -3.02 -21.70
CA VAL A 67 0.83 -2.89 -21.43
C VAL A 67 1.39 -3.94 -20.46
N MET A 68 0.53 -4.58 -19.65
CA MET A 68 0.88 -5.64 -18.70
C MET A 68 0.26 -7.00 -19.07
N SER A 69 -0.18 -7.18 -20.29
CA SER A 69 -0.73 -8.47 -20.77
C SER A 69 0.31 -9.58 -20.87
N GLY A 70 1.60 -9.24 -20.88
CA GLY A 70 2.71 -10.15 -21.14
C GLY A 70 2.86 -10.57 -22.61
N ARG A 71 1.96 -10.14 -23.50
CA ARG A 71 1.93 -10.51 -24.92
C ARG A 71 2.84 -9.63 -25.77
N ASP A 72 2.75 -8.30 -25.63
CA ASP A 72 3.51 -7.34 -26.42
C ASP A 72 4.99 -7.37 -26.02
N GLN A 73 5.89 -7.40 -27.02
CA GLN A 73 7.35 -7.45 -26.78
C GLN A 73 7.91 -6.10 -26.32
N ALA A 74 7.19 -5.02 -26.59
CA ALA A 74 7.59 -3.66 -26.25
C ALA A 74 7.73 -3.43 -24.73
N PHE A 75 6.96 -4.16 -23.90
CA PHE A 75 6.83 -3.87 -22.49
C PHE A 75 7.43 -4.93 -21.58
N ARG A 76 8.22 -4.49 -20.61
CA ARG A 76 8.67 -5.23 -19.43
C ARG A 76 8.24 -4.48 -18.18
N THR A 77 8.29 -5.12 -17.03
CA THR A 77 7.90 -4.52 -15.76
C THR A 77 9.02 -4.68 -14.76
N THR A 78 9.31 -3.63 -13.98
CA THR A 78 10.06 -3.73 -12.74
C THR A 78 9.19 -3.26 -11.59
N THR A 79 9.22 -3.96 -10.47
CA THR A 79 8.32 -3.70 -9.35
C THR A 79 8.98 -4.04 -8.01
N TYR A 80 8.55 -3.37 -6.97
CA TYR A 80 8.88 -3.69 -5.58
C TYR A 80 7.72 -4.38 -4.85
N PHE A 81 6.53 -4.50 -5.51
CA PHE A 81 5.37 -5.18 -4.93
C PHE A 81 4.55 -5.88 -6.03
N MET A 82 4.47 -7.20 -5.97
CA MET A 82 3.73 -8.03 -6.92
C MET A 82 2.22 -7.94 -6.66
N GLY A 83 1.50 -7.26 -7.54
CA GLY A 83 0.05 -7.29 -7.63
C GLY A 83 -0.46 -8.32 -8.64
N ALA A 84 -1.73 -8.20 -9.02
CA ALA A 84 -2.36 -9.13 -9.95
C ALA A 84 -1.72 -9.07 -11.34
N GLN A 85 -1.48 -7.88 -11.86
CA GLN A 85 -0.94 -7.70 -13.21
C GLN A 85 0.58 -7.94 -13.27
N GLU A 86 1.31 -7.57 -12.22
CA GLU A 86 2.74 -7.88 -12.11
C GLU A 86 2.97 -9.40 -12.14
N ARG A 87 2.09 -10.21 -11.53
CA ARG A 87 2.16 -11.68 -11.62
C ARG A 87 1.86 -12.21 -13.02
N VAL A 88 1.04 -11.52 -13.82
CA VAL A 88 0.87 -11.86 -15.25
C VAL A 88 2.18 -11.65 -16.00
N MET A 89 2.85 -10.52 -15.79
CA MET A 89 4.15 -10.22 -16.38
C MET A 89 5.24 -11.20 -15.90
N GLN A 90 5.23 -11.57 -14.61
CA GLN A 90 6.15 -12.59 -14.06
C GLN A 90 5.99 -13.95 -14.76
N LYS A 91 4.75 -14.41 -14.96
CA LYS A 91 4.48 -15.67 -15.67
C LYS A 91 4.94 -15.62 -17.14
N ALA A 92 4.93 -14.44 -17.74
CA ALA A 92 5.44 -14.23 -19.11
C ALA A 92 6.96 -14.07 -19.17
N GLY A 93 7.69 -14.13 -18.04
CA GLY A 93 9.12 -13.90 -17.98
C GLY A 93 9.54 -12.44 -18.25
N LYS A 94 8.63 -11.49 -17.97
CA LYS A 94 8.79 -10.06 -18.29
C LYS A 94 8.69 -9.16 -17.07
N ALA A 95 8.77 -9.70 -15.86
CA ALA A 95 8.79 -8.92 -14.63
C ALA A 95 10.08 -9.16 -13.86
N ASP A 96 10.71 -8.07 -13.43
CA ASP A 96 11.82 -8.05 -12.50
C ASP A 96 11.31 -7.54 -11.16
N PHE A 97 11.63 -8.24 -10.07
CA PHE A 97 11.21 -7.91 -8.71
C PHE A 97 12.40 -7.46 -7.87
N THR A 98 12.26 -6.31 -7.23
CA THR A 98 13.25 -5.78 -6.27
C THR A 98 12.71 -5.95 -4.86
N CYS A 99 13.34 -6.82 -4.07
CA CYS A 99 12.99 -7.04 -2.67
C CYS A 99 13.46 -5.84 -1.82
N MET A 100 12.53 -5.21 -1.09
CA MET A 100 12.84 -4.11 -0.16
C MET A 100 11.74 -3.92 0.88
N HIS A 101 12.06 -3.22 1.97
CA HIS A 101 11.05 -2.68 2.87
C HIS A 101 10.41 -1.42 2.27
N LEU A 102 9.14 -1.16 2.53
CA LEU A 102 8.50 0.06 2.01
C LEU A 102 9.08 1.35 2.59
N SER A 103 9.68 1.28 3.78
CA SER A 103 10.49 2.40 4.31
C SER A 103 11.66 2.82 3.42
N GLN A 104 12.00 2.04 2.40
CA GLN A 104 13.13 2.25 1.48
C GLN A 104 12.70 2.48 0.02
N VAL A 105 11.42 2.73 -0.24
CA VAL A 105 10.90 2.85 -1.62
C VAL A 105 11.49 4.04 -2.37
N ASP A 106 11.95 5.06 -1.67
CA ASP A 106 12.67 6.20 -2.26
C ASP A 106 13.98 5.76 -2.95
N ILE A 107 14.68 4.74 -2.43
CA ILE A 107 15.85 4.12 -3.06
C ILE A 107 15.44 3.48 -4.39
N PHE A 108 14.29 2.79 -4.44
CA PHE A 108 13.77 2.23 -5.69
C PHE A 108 13.55 3.32 -6.72
N CYS A 109 12.81 4.37 -6.36
CA CYS A 109 12.47 5.47 -7.26
C CYS A 109 13.70 6.25 -7.77
N ARG A 110 14.72 6.42 -6.90
CA ARG A 110 15.88 7.25 -7.22
C ARG A 110 17.05 6.51 -7.85
N GLN A 111 17.23 5.22 -7.55
CA GLN A 111 18.46 4.49 -7.86
C GLN A 111 18.22 3.20 -8.64
N VAL A 112 17.16 2.43 -8.32
CA VAL A 112 16.92 1.13 -8.95
C VAL A 112 16.19 1.30 -10.28
N ALA A 113 15.11 2.07 -10.28
CA ALA A 113 14.26 2.27 -11.44
C ALA A 113 13.77 3.73 -11.53
N PRO A 114 14.70 4.72 -11.66
CA PRO A 114 14.30 6.10 -11.89
C PRO A 114 13.48 6.22 -13.17
N ALA A 115 12.34 6.89 -13.10
CA ALA A 115 11.44 7.03 -14.24
C ALA A 115 11.87 8.18 -15.15
N ASP A 116 11.93 7.95 -16.47
CA ASP A 116 12.08 8.99 -17.49
C ASP A 116 10.77 9.73 -17.70
N VAL A 117 9.66 8.99 -17.68
CA VAL A 117 8.30 9.53 -17.84
C VAL A 117 7.44 9.03 -16.68
N VAL A 118 6.74 9.94 -16.01
CA VAL A 118 5.81 9.61 -14.96
C VAL A 118 4.37 9.86 -15.41
N LEU A 119 3.54 8.84 -15.33
CA LEU A 119 2.11 8.89 -15.57
C LEU A 119 1.40 8.88 -14.21
N LEU A 120 0.81 10.00 -13.81
CA LEU A 120 0.22 10.16 -12.48
C LEU A 120 -1.29 10.40 -12.57
N GLU A 121 -2.07 9.63 -11.83
CA GLU A 121 -3.45 10.02 -11.52
C GLU A 121 -3.43 11.04 -10.37
N VAL A 122 -4.20 12.12 -10.52
CA VAL A 122 -4.30 13.20 -9.54
C VAL A 122 -5.75 13.64 -9.34
N SER A 123 -6.03 14.28 -8.20
CA SER A 123 -7.31 14.91 -7.92
C SER A 123 -7.56 16.12 -8.83
N PRO A 124 -8.80 16.64 -8.90
CA PRO A 124 -9.03 18.01 -9.38
C PRO A 124 -8.17 19.03 -8.61
N PRO A 125 -7.82 20.16 -9.24
CA PRO A 125 -7.01 21.19 -8.60
C PRO A 125 -7.74 21.89 -7.45
N ASP A 126 -6.98 22.37 -6.47
CA ASP A 126 -7.44 23.36 -5.50
C ASP A 126 -7.43 24.78 -6.12
N GLU A 127 -7.72 25.79 -5.29
CA GLU A 127 -7.81 27.19 -5.71
C GLU A 127 -6.48 27.76 -6.23
N ASP A 128 -5.37 27.23 -5.69
CA ASP A 128 -4.02 27.62 -6.05
C ASP A 128 -3.44 26.81 -7.22
N GLY A 129 -4.17 25.80 -7.72
CA GLY A 129 -3.76 24.93 -8.83
C GLY A 129 -2.96 23.71 -8.40
N TYR A 130 -2.92 23.37 -7.13
CA TYR A 130 -2.34 22.12 -6.67
C TYR A 130 -3.33 20.96 -6.80
N MET A 131 -2.83 19.82 -7.19
CA MET A 131 -3.55 18.56 -7.36
C MET A 131 -2.94 17.52 -6.41
N SER A 132 -3.76 16.86 -5.62
CA SER A 132 -3.31 15.78 -4.75
C SER A 132 -2.95 14.53 -5.57
N PHE A 133 -1.96 13.75 -5.12
CA PHE A 133 -1.62 12.45 -5.67
C PHE A 133 -2.68 11.37 -5.36
N GLY A 134 -3.78 11.74 -4.72
CA GLY A 134 -4.92 10.86 -4.47
C GLY A 134 -4.68 9.82 -3.39
N ALA A 135 -5.48 8.74 -3.45
CA ALA A 135 -5.56 7.75 -2.38
C ALA A 135 -4.28 6.90 -2.21
N SER A 136 -3.51 6.67 -3.27
CA SER A 136 -2.29 5.81 -3.20
C SER A 136 -1.04 6.48 -3.76
N GLY A 137 -1.17 7.46 -4.65
CA GLY A 137 0.00 8.13 -5.23
C GLY A 137 0.83 8.90 -4.22
N VAL A 138 0.23 9.37 -3.12
CA VAL A 138 0.94 10.05 -2.02
C VAL A 138 2.06 9.20 -1.41
N ALA A 139 1.97 7.89 -1.51
CA ALA A 139 2.94 6.96 -0.93
C ALA A 139 4.37 7.12 -1.50
N LEU A 140 4.52 7.54 -2.75
CA LEU A 140 5.83 7.60 -3.41
C LEU A 140 5.98 8.61 -4.56
N ASN A 141 4.90 9.21 -5.07
CA ASN A 141 4.98 10.01 -6.30
C ASN A 141 5.93 11.20 -6.19
N CYS A 142 6.11 11.78 -4.99
CA CYS A 142 7.06 12.87 -4.79
C CYS A 142 8.51 12.50 -5.17
N TYR A 143 8.93 11.25 -4.95
CA TYR A 143 10.29 10.78 -5.28
C TYR A 143 10.48 10.53 -6.79
N LEU A 144 9.41 10.23 -7.52
CA LEU A 144 9.45 9.98 -8.96
C LEU A 144 9.69 11.28 -9.76
N LEU A 145 9.20 12.41 -9.24
CA LEU A 145 9.32 13.72 -9.91
C LEU A 145 10.75 14.24 -9.97
N GLU A 146 11.63 13.77 -9.09
CA GLU A 146 13.00 14.30 -8.96
C GLU A 146 13.86 14.10 -10.22
N LYS A 147 13.61 13.03 -10.98
CA LYS A 147 14.40 12.63 -12.15
C LYS A 147 13.59 12.55 -13.45
N ALA A 148 12.28 12.69 -13.37
CA ALA A 148 11.41 12.57 -14.53
C ALA A 148 11.73 13.65 -15.58
N ARG A 149 11.94 13.19 -16.83
CA ARG A 149 12.05 14.08 -18.00
C ARG A 149 10.70 14.66 -18.38
N ASN A 150 9.65 13.85 -18.29
CA ASN A 150 8.29 14.28 -18.57
C ASN A 150 7.32 13.83 -17.47
N VAL A 151 6.43 14.74 -17.11
CA VAL A 151 5.35 14.55 -16.14
C VAL A 151 4.01 14.66 -16.85
N ILE A 152 3.24 13.57 -16.86
CA ILE A 152 1.93 13.50 -17.49
C ILE A 152 0.88 13.26 -16.41
N LEU A 153 -0.07 14.20 -16.25
CA LEU A 153 -1.11 14.13 -15.26
C LEU A 153 -2.44 13.67 -15.87
N GLN A 154 -3.06 12.65 -15.29
CA GLN A 154 -4.46 12.29 -15.53
C GLN A 154 -5.30 12.82 -14.38
N VAL A 155 -6.07 13.86 -14.64
CA VAL A 155 -7.01 14.44 -13.66
C VAL A 155 -8.26 13.59 -13.61
N ASN A 156 -8.55 13.02 -12.44
CA ASN A 156 -9.73 12.19 -12.19
C ASN A 156 -10.59 12.81 -11.09
N LYS A 157 -11.84 13.15 -11.40
CA LYS A 157 -12.76 13.77 -10.41
C LYS A 157 -13.09 12.87 -9.21
N TYR A 158 -12.84 11.56 -9.31
CA TYR A 158 -13.05 10.61 -8.22
C TYR A 158 -11.82 10.41 -7.33
N ALA A 159 -10.65 10.94 -7.74
CA ALA A 159 -9.46 10.91 -6.92
C ALA A 159 -9.60 11.90 -5.76
N PRO A 160 -9.48 11.46 -4.49
CA PRO A 160 -9.62 12.34 -3.34
C PRO A 160 -8.46 13.32 -3.24
N TYR A 161 -8.74 14.53 -2.76
CA TYR A 161 -7.71 15.48 -2.36
C TYR A 161 -7.33 15.20 -0.90
N VAL A 162 -6.22 14.50 -0.68
CA VAL A 162 -5.79 14.14 0.68
C VAL A 162 -4.82 15.17 1.25
N TYR A 163 -4.89 15.42 2.56
CA TYR A 163 -3.97 16.30 3.28
C TYR A 163 -2.75 15.53 3.81
N GLY A 164 -1.62 16.24 3.91
CA GLY A 164 -0.41 15.65 4.43
C GLY A 164 0.86 16.30 3.86
N GLU A 165 1.95 15.52 3.83
CA GLU A 165 3.27 15.97 3.44
C GLU A 165 3.69 15.35 2.11
N ASN A 166 4.30 16.15 1.23
CA ASN A 166 4.78 15.72 -0.10
C ASN A 166 3.70 15.03 -0.95
N ASN A 167 2.44 15.45 -0.82
CA ASN A 167 1.25 14.75 -1.29
C ASN A 167 0.57 15.41 -2.49
N LYS A 168 1.16 16.44 -3.09
CA LYS A 168 0.54 17.21 -4.19
C LYS A 168 1.55 17.74 -5.19
N ILE A 169 1.06 18.08 -6.38
CA ILE A 169 1.81 18.68 -7.47
C ILE A 169 1.05 19.91 -8.01
N HIS A 170 1.76 20.96 -8.35
CA HIS A 170 1.15 22.10 -9.03
C HIS A 170 1.03 21.81 -10.53
N TRP A 171 -0.11 22.11 -11.16
CA TRP A 171 -0.39 21.77 -12.56
C TRP A 171 0.66 22.30 -13.58
N ARG A 172 1.35 23.40 -13.26
CA ARG A 172 2.42 23.96 -14.11
C ARG A 172 3.68 23.10 -14.18
N GLN A 173 3.81 22.10 -13.32
CA GLN A 173 4.92 21.14 -13.35
C GLN A 173 4.66 20.00 -14.35
N ALA A 174 3.46 19.94 -14.93
CA ALA A 174 3.11 18.93 -15.92
C ALA A 174 3.48 19.36 -17.34
N ASP A 175 4.05 18.44 -18.11
CA ASP A 175 4.28 18.57 -19.55
C ASP A 175 3.01 18.28 -20.35
N ALA A 176 2.12 17.45 -19.81
CA ALA A 176 0.81 17.18 -20.40
C ALA A 176 -0.24 16.91 -19.32
N ILE A 177 -1.47 17.33 -19.59
CA ILE A 177 -2.63 17.13 -18.71
C ILE A 177 -3.77 16.49 -19.51
N VAL A 178 -4.35 15.45 -18.94
CA VAL A 178 -5.47 14.71 -19.51
C VAL A 178 -6.60 14.66 -18.48
N PHE A 179 -7.83 14.92 -18.90
CA PHE A 179 -9.02 14.70 -18.06
C PHE A 179 -9.64 13.35 -18.40
N ALA A 180 -9.66 12.44 -17.45
CA ALA A 180 -10.28 11.14 -17.62
C ALA A 180 -10.89 10.67 -16.30
N ASP A 181 -12.21 10.70 -16.24
CA ASP A 181 -12.96 10.26 -15.08
C ASP A 181 -13.05 8.74 -15.04
N GLN A 182 -12.60 8.15 -13.96
CA GLN A 182 -12.68 6.70 -13.73
C GLN A 182 -12.93 6.41 -12.24
N ALA A 183 -13.81 5.47 -11.93
CA ALA A 183 -14.01 5.01 -10.57
C ALA A 183 -12.71 4.37 -10.04
N LEU A 184 -12.34 4.68 -8.81
CA LEU A 184 -11.20 4.03 -8.16
C LEU A 184 -11.50 2.54 -7.95
N SER A 185 -10.45 1.73 -7.96
CA SER A 185 -10.58 0.31 -7.64
C SER A 185 -10.97 0.13 -6.19
N GLU A 186 -11.95 -0.71 -5.92
CA GLU A 186 -12.41 -1.02 -4.55
C GLU A 186 -11.81 -2.34 -4.07
N ASN A 187 -11.61 -2.44 -2.75
CA ASN A 187 -11.21 -3.68 -2.09
C ASN A 187 -12.45 -4.34 -1.48
N PRO A 188 -12.93 -5.45 -2.05
CA PRO A 188 -14.09 -6.14 -1.48
C PRO A 188 -13.75 -6.67 -0.08
N GLU A 189 -14.68 -6.51 0.84
CA GLU A 189 -14.55 -7.13 2.16
C GLU A 189 -14.50 -8.64 2.04
N LEU A 190 -13.52 -9.25 2.71
CA LEU A 190 -13.44 -10.69 2.80
C LEU A 190 -14.38 -11.20 3.91
N PRO A 191 -15.09 -12.31 3.68
CA PRO A 191 -15.95 -12.91 4.70
C PRO A 191 -15.12 -13.30 5.92
N VAL A 192 -15.71 -13.09 7.10
CA VAL A 192 -15.12 -13.45 8.40
C VAL A 192 -15.79 -14.73 8.88
N ASP A 193 -15.01 -15.79 9.08
CA ASP A 193 -15.45 -17.06 9.64
C ASP A 193 -15.17 -17.18 11.15
N ASP A 194 -15.61 -18.26 11.77
CA ASP A 194 -15.42 -18.50 13.21
C ASP A 194 -13.95 -18.60 13.62
N THR A 195 -13.09 -19.12 12.72
CA THR A 195 -11.65 -19.19 12.94
C THR A 195 -11.04 -17.81 13.04
N ILE A 196 -11.37 -16.94 12.09
CA ILE A 196 -10.93 -15.53 12.07
C ILE A 196 -11.48 -14.78 13.29
N ASN A 197 -12.74 -14.99 13.66
CA ASN A 197 -13.34 -14.40 14.87
C ASN A 197 -12.59 -14.83 16.15
N THR A 198 -12.17 -16.07 16.23
CA THR A 198 -11.41 -16.59 17.38
C THR A 198 -10.03 -15.92 17.47
N ILE A 199 -9.31 -15.81 16.35
CA ILE A 199 -8.03 -15.09 16.28
C ILE A 199 -8.21 -13.63 16.69
N SER A 200 -9.25 -12.97 16.16
CA SER A 200 -9.58 -11.58 16.50
C SER A 200 -9.79 -11.39 18.01
N ARG A 201 -10.51 -12.29 18.67
CA ARG A 201 -10.73 -12.23 20.11
C ARG A 201 -9.41 -12.25 20.90
N PHE A 202 -8.48 -13.17 20.58
CA PHE A 202 -7.17 -13.19 21.23
C PHE A 202 -6.37 -11.91 21.01
N LEU A 203 -6.46 -11.30 19.84
CA LEU A 203 -5.81 -10.02 19.55
C LEU A 203 -6.44 -8.88 20.35
N LEU A 204 -7.78 -8.81 20.43
CA LEU A 204 -8.51 -7.77 21.16
C LEU A 204 -8.20 -7.76 22.66
N GLU A 205 -7.93 -8.95 23.25
CA GLU A 205 -7.49 -9.07 24.64
C GLU A 205 -6.11 -8.42 24.90
N GLN A 206 -5.28 -8.26 23.86
CA GLN A 206 -3.95 -7.69 23.96
C GLN A 206 -3.91 -6.16 23.72
N ILE A 207 -5.01 -5.58 23.26
CA ILE A 207 -5.11 -4.16 22.88
C ILE A 207 -5.84 -3.41 24.00
N ASN A 208 -5.18 -2.42 24.57
CA ASN A 208 -5.74 -1.56 25.61
C ASN A 208 -6.32 -0.26 25.02
N ASP A 209 -7.16 0.41 25.76
CA ASP A 209 -7.60 1.77 25.45
C ASP A 209 -6.39 2.71 25.31
N GLY A 210 -6.47 3.65 24.37
CA GLY A 210 -5.38 4.57 24.06
C GLY A 210 -4.22 3.97 23.26
N ALA A 211 -4.31 2.72 22.80
CA ALA A 211 -3.30 2.13 21.91
C ALA A 211 -3.28 2.84 20.55
N CYS A 212 -2.10 2.92 19.93
CA CYS A 212 -1.97 3.32 18.54
C CYS A 212 -1.90 2.06 17.66
N ILE A 213 -2.75 1.96 16.64
CA ILE A 213 -2.93 0.74 15.86
C ILE A 213 -2.42 0.85 14.43
N GLN A 214 -1.88 -0.26 13.90
CA GLN A 214 -1.70 -0.56 12.48
C GLN A 214 -2.39 -1.88 12.18
N LEU A 215 -3.21 -1.89 11.16
CA LEU A 215 -3.90 -3.06 10.65
C LEU A 215 -3.45 -3.33 9.21
N GLY A 216 -3.11 -4.59 8.91
CA GLY A 216 -2.80 -5.04 7.55
C GLY A 216 -4.06 -5.22 6.68
N LEU A 217 -3.90 -5.92 5.56
CA LEU A 217 -4.99 -6.35 4.70
C LEU A 217 -5.49 -7.75 5.08
N GLY A 218 -6.77 -8.01 4.83
CA GLY A 218 -7.37 -9.34 4.91
C GLY A 218 -8.36 -9.53 6.04
N GLY A 219 -8.96 -10.72 6.09
CA GLY A 219 -10.08 -11.03 6.98
C GLY A 219 -9.77 -10.84 8.47
N VAL A 220 -8.56 -11.22 8.92
CA VAL A 220 -8.15 -11.02 10.32
C VAL A 220 -8.07 -9.53 10.66
N ALA A 221 -7.46 -8.71 9.79
CA ALA A 221 -7.37 -7.27 10.03
C ALA A 221 -8.75 -6.61 10.09
N ASN A 222 -9.67 -7.01 9.20
CA ASN A 222 -11.05 -6.54 9.21
C ASN A 222 -11.78 -6.96 10.49
N ALA A 223 -11.69 -8.24 10.89
CA ALA A 223 -12.34 -8.74 12.10
C ALA A 223 -11.85 -8.03 13.37
N VAL A 224 -10.53 -7.80 13.48
CA VAL A 224 -9.96 -7.03 14.58
C VAL A 224 -10.44 -5.60 14.52
N GLY A 225 -10.38 -4.93 13.37
CA GLY A 225 -10.84 -3.56 13.20
C GLY A 225 -12.28 -3.38 13.68
N TYR A 226 -13.19 -4.21 13.22
CA TYR A 226 -14.58 -4.16 13.68
C TYR A 226 -14.76 -4.54 15.15
N GLY A 227 -13.93 -5.43 15.70
CA GLY A 227 -13.95 -5.81 17.12
C GLY A 227 -13.47 -4.70 18.06
N LEU A 228 -12.66 -3.75 17.57
CA LEU A 228 -12.15 -2.62 18.35
C LEU A 228 -13.22 -1.57 18.72
N LYS A 229 -14.46 -1.71 18.24
CA LYS A 229 -15.58 -0.80 18.59
C LYS A 229 -15.85 -0.68 20.11
N SER A 230 -15.40 -1.66 20.89
CA SER A 230 -15.52 -1.66 22.36
C SER A 230 -14.39 -0.93 23.08
N LYS A 231 -13.39 -0.43 22.37
CA LYS A 231 -12.24 0.30 22.93
C LYS A 231 -12.47 1.82 22.89
N ASN A 232 -11.60 2.54 23.59
CA ASN A 232 -11.68 3.99 23.70
C ASN A 232 -10.33 4.65 23.40
N ASP A 233 -10.39 5.87 22.85
CA ASP A 233 -9.23 6.76 22.64
C ASP A 233 -8.09 6.13 21.84
N LEU A 234 -8.40 5.28 20.87
CA LEU A 234 -7.38 4.70 20.02
C LEU A 234 -6.78 5.77 19.10
N GLY A 235 -5.52 5.56 18.72
CA GLY A 235 -4.84 6.26 17.65
C GLY A 235 -4.62 5.34 16.45
N ALA A 236 -4.37 5.92 15.27
CA ALA A 236 -3.94 5.16 14.10
C ALA A 236 -2.67 5.75 13.48
N HIS A 237 -1.67 4.88 13.29
CA HIS A 237 -0.47 5.11 12.49
C HIS A 237 -0.26 3.85 11.67
N THR A 238 -0.61 3.89 10.40
CA THR A 238 -0.74 2.69 9.57
C THR A 238 -0.20 2.93 8.17
N GLU A 239 0.33 1.91 7.53
CA GLU A 239 0.67 1.97 6.11
C GLU A 239 -0.59 2.19 5.27
N LEU A 240 -1.61 1.38 5.52
CA LEU A 240 -2.87 1.36 4.79
C LEU A 240 -4.01 1.92 5.64
N MET A 241 -4.72 2.90 5.12
CA MET A 241 -6.05 3.30 5.58
C MET A 241 -7.13 2.41 4.93
N ASN A 242 -7.97 1.78 5.74
CA ASN A 242 -9.02 0.87 5.31
C ASN A 242 -10.38 1.21 5.91
N ASP A 243 -11.45 0.52 5.46
CA ASP A 243 -12.83 0.78 5.90
C ASP A 243 -13.02 0.56 7.41
N SER A 244 -12.36 -0.42 8.02
CA SER A 244 -12.51 -0.68 9.45
C SER A 244 -11.96 0.47 10.32
N ILE A 245 -10.84 1.09 9.93
CA ILE A 245 -10.32 2.28 10.61
C ILE A 245 -11.24 3.48 10.39
N MET A 246 -11.77 3.67 9.17
CA MET A 246 -12.77 4.69 8.89
C MET A 246 -13.98 4.57 9.82
N GLU A 247 -14.54 3.37 9.96
CA GLU A 247 -15.67 3.13 10.86
C GLU A 247 -15.34 3.46 12.32
N LEU A 248 -14.15 3.08 12.80
CA LEU A 248 -13.71 3.43 14.15
C LEU A 248 -13.53 4.94 14.34
N MET A 249 -13.10 5.67 13.32
CA MET A 249 -13.04 7.13 13.36
C MET A 249 -14.44 7.75 13.42
N LYS A 250 -15.39 7.30 12.58
CA LYS A 250 -16.79 7.75 12.59
C LYS A 250 -17.46 7.52 13.94
N LEU A 251 -17.13 6.42 14.62
CA LEU A 251 -17.63 6.09 15.95
C LEU A 251 -16.92 6.83 17.09
N GLY A 252 -15.86 7.62 16.79
CA GLY A 252 -15.06 8.31 17.81
C GLY A 252 -14.14 7.40 18.63
N VAL A 253 -14.06 6.11 18.27
CA VAL A 253 -13.16 5.13 18.91
C VAL A 253 -11.70 5.44 18.55
N VAL A 254 -11.41 5.72 17.28
CA VAL A 254 -10.13 6.28 16.83
C VAL A 254 -10.29 7.79 16.77
N ASN A 255 -9.83 8.48 17.81
CA ASN A 255 -9.84 9.95 17.91
C ASN A 255 -8.44 10.55 18.00
N ASN A 256 -7.40 9.70 18.04
CA ASN A 256 -5.98 10.09 18.09
C ASN A 256 -5.58 11.00 19.27
N SER A 257 -6.45 11.18 20.26
CA SER A 257 -6.24 12.10 21.39
C SER A 257 -5.05 11.69 22.27
N ARG A 258 -4.75 10.40 22.34
CA ARG A 258 -3.68 9.82 23.17
C ARG A 258 -2.42 9.45 22.38
N LYS A 259 -2.33 9.79 21.10
CA LYS A 259 -1.11 9.56 20.33
C LYS A 259 0.04 10.43 20.82
N SER A 260 1.24 9.83 20.94
CA SER A 260 2.46 10.54 21.30
C SER A 260 3.13 11.19 20.08
N PHE A 261 2.85 10.69 18.87
CA PHE A 261 3.34 11.25 17.62
C PHE A 261 2.15 11.69 16.75
N MET A 262 2.12 12.96 16.35
CA MET A 262 1.04 13.58 15.60
C MET A 262 -0.34 13.39 16.28
N PRO A 263 -0.54 13.88 17.52
CA PRO A 263 -1.81 13.78 18.21
C PRO A 263 -2.94 14.44 17.40
N GLY A 264 -4.14 13.89 17.46
CA GLY A 264 -5.31 14.35 16.72
C GLY A 264 -5.31 13.94 15.22
N LYS A 265 -4.27 13.28 14.70
CA LYS A 265 -4.19 12.87 13.29
C LYS A 265 -4.09 11.35 13.13
N THR A 266 -4.91 10.78 12.27
CA THR A 266 -4.69 9.45 11.69
C THR A 266 -3.64 9.56 10.60
N VAL A 267 -2.51 8.86 10.77
CA VAL A 267 -1.39 8.88 9.85
C VAL A 267 -1.45 7.65 8.94
N ALA A 268 -1.36 7.87 7.62
CA ALA A 268 -1.34 6.78 6.64
C ALA A 268 -0.45 7.10 5.42
N SER A 269 -0.06 6.08 4.65
CA SER A 269 0.63 6.27 3.36
C SER A 269 -0.30 6.12 2.17
N PHE A 270 -1.29 5.25 2.25
CA PHE A 270 -2.28 5.09 1.18
C PHE A 270 -3.60 4.57 1.72
N ALA A 271 -4.65 4.64 0.89
CA ALA A 271 -5.96 4.12 1.19
C ALA A 271 -6.41 3.10 0.13
N PHE A 272 -6.98 1.98 0.58
CA PHE A 272 -7.57 0.97 -0.28
C PHE A 272 -8.77 0.32 0.40
N GLY A 273 -9.96 0.58 -0.09
CA GLY A 273 -11.21 0.11 0.48
C GLY A 273 -12.39 0.42 -0.42
N SER A 274 -13.51 0.80 0.19
CA SER A 274 -14.76 1.13 -0.50
C SER A 274 -14.75 2.54 -1.10
N LYS A 275 -15.72 2.81 -1.96
CA LYS A 275 -16.00 4.18 -2.44
C LYS A 275 -16.27 5.14 -1.27
N GLU A 276 -16.90 4.67 -0.20
CA GLU A 276 -17.17 5.48 0.98
C GLU A 276 -15.88 5.91 1.67
N LEU A 277 -14.88 5.02 1.76
CA LEU A 277 -13.57 5.37 2.28
C LEU A 277 -12.93 6.50 1.47
N TYR A 278 -12.99 6.45 0.13
CA TYR A 278 -12.39 7.51 -0.70
C TYR A 278 -13.10 8.85 -0.54
N GLN A 279 -14.42 8.84 -0.33
CA GLN A 279 -15.18 10.05 0.02
C GLN A 279 -14.84 10.57 1.43
N PHE A 280 -14.62 9.66 2.38
CA PHE A 280 -14.28 10.01 3.76
C PHE A 280 -12.91 10.69 3.87
N ILE A 281 -11.91 10.24 3.11
CA ILE A 281 -10.56 10.82 3.16
C ILE A 281 -10.41 12.08 2.32
N ASP A 282 -11.39 12.40 1.44
CA ASP A 282 -11.35 13.62 0.62
C ASP A 282 -11.46 14.86 1.50
N ARG A 283 -10.44 15.70 1.51
CA ARG A 283 -10.34 16.94 2.30
C ARG A 283 -10.63 16.77 3.79
N ASN A 284 -10.26 15.61 4.34
CA ASN A 284 -10.48 15.29 5.74
C ASN A 284 -9.30 15.75 6.60
N ASP A 285 -9.53 16.75 7.45
CA ASP A 285 -8.50 17.33 8.33
C ASP A 285 -8.00 16.37 9.42
N ASP A 286 -8.76 15.35 9.80
CA ASP A 286 -8.35 14.34 10.79
C ASP A 286 -7.33 13.34 10.21
N MET A 287 -7.15 13.32 8.88
CA MET A 287 -6.19 12.50 8.17
C MET A 287 -4.90 13.25 7.91
N TYR A 288 -3.78 12.51 7.90
CA TYR A 288 -2.48 13.02 7.48
C TYR A 288 -1.72 11.96 6.70
N PHE A 289 -1.59 12.18 5.39
CA PHE A 289 -0.91 11.26 4.51
C PHE A 289 0.55 11.67 4.31
N MET A 290 1.45 10.69 4.41
CA MET A 290 2.89 10.87 4.17
C MET A 290 3.42 9.73 3.28
N PRO A 291 4.55 9.94 2.59
CA PRO A 291 5.20 8.88 1.82
C PRO A 291 5.61 7.67 2.69
N PHE A 292 5.74 6.50 2.06
CA PHE A 292 6.16 5.27 2.74
C PHE A 292 7.43 5.41 3.60
N PRO A 293 8.51 6.06 3.14
CA PRO A 293 9.71 6.23 3.97
C PRO A 293 9.49 6.97 5.29
N GLU A 294 8.42 7.75 5.39
CA GLU A 294 8.07 8.47 6.62
C GLU A 294 7.13 7.64 7.52
N VAL A 295 6.05 7.11 6.95
CA VAL A 295 5.05 6.34 7.70
C VAL A 295 5.61 5.00 8.15
N ASN A 296 6.33 4.31 7.27
CA ASN A 296 6.89 2.98 7.52
C ASN A 296 8.26 3.03 8.24
N ASN A 297 8.80 4.21 8.51
CA ASN A 297 10.06 4.33 9.24
C ASN A 297 9.91 3.76 10.66
N PRO A 298 10.66 2.70 11.05
CA PRO A 298 10.55 2.11 12.38
C PRO A 298 10.76 3.11 13.51
N VAL A 299 11.61 4.13 13.31
CA VAL A 299 11.84 5.19 14.29
C VAL A 299 10.61 6.09 14.45
N ASN A 300 9.91 6.43 13.35
CA ASN A 300 8.68 7.22 13.41
C ASN A 300 7.53 6.42 14.01
N ILE A 301 7.39 5.15 13.64
CA ILE A 301 6.42 4.22 14.23
C ILE A 301 6.61 4.15 15.75
N ALA A 302 7.86 4.01 16.21
CA ALA A 302 8.22 3.89 17.63
C ALA A 302 7.93 5.15 18.46
N LYS A 303 7.76 6.33 17.84
CA LYS A 303 7.34 7.56 18.54
C LYS A 303 5.92 7.49 19.08
N ASN A 304 5.09 6.54 18.62
CA ASN A 304 3.77 6.28 19.19
C ASN A 304 3.91 5.31 20.37
N ASP A 305 3.58 5.74 21.57
CA ASP A 305 3.48 4.87 22.75
C ASP A 305 2.36 3.83 22.52
N ASN A 306 2.51 2.62 23.06
CA ASN A 306 1.56 1.52 22.93
C ASN A 306 1.20 1.20 21.47
N MET A 307 2.18 1.22 20.59
CA MET A 307 1.99 0.88 19.18
C MET A 307 1.70 -0.61 19.01
N ILE A 308 0.59 -0.93 18.42
CA ILE A 308 0.13 -2.30 18.14
C ILE A 308 0.15 -2.51 16.63
N SER A 309 1.01 -3.39 16.13
CA SER A 309 1.00 -3.81 14.72
C SER A 309 0.44 -5.21 14.56
N ILE A 310 -0.50 -5.38 13.62
CA ILE A 310 -1.14 -6.66 13.32
C ILE A 310 -0.94 -6.97 11.85
N ASN A 311 -0.17 -7.99 11.57
CA ASN A 311 0.13 -8.47 10.23
C ASN A 311 -0.22 -9.95 10.09
N THR A 312 -0.33 -10.43 8.85
CA THR A 312 -0.67 -11.82 8.56
C THR A 312 0.48 -12.54 7.88
N ALA A 313 0.44 -13.88 7.91
CA ALA A 313 1.43 -14.74 7.29
C ALA A 313 0.78 -15.78 6.37
N LEU A 314 1.56 -16.25 5.39
CA LEU A 314 1.24 -17.42 4.58
C LEU A 314 1.60 -18.71 5.33
N SER A 315 2.74 -18.70 6.03
CA SER A 315 3.20 -19.81 6.85
C SER A 315 4.23 -19.37 7.89
N ILE A 316 4.39 -20.15 8.95
CA ILE A 316 5.37 -19.97 10.03
C ILE A 316 6.03 -21.33 10.29
N ASP A 317 7.36 -21.36 10.45
CA ASP A 317 8.04 -22.57 10.84
C ASP A 317 8.26 -22.69 12.36
N LEU A 318 8.65 -23.87 12.82
CA LEU A 318 8.89 -24.11 14.25
C LEU A 318 10.12 -23.39 14.80
N PHE A 319 10.93 -22.73 13.94
CA PHE A 319 12.00 -21.82 14.37
C PHE A 319 11.51 -20.39 14.59
N GLY A 320 10.24 -20.10 14.28
CA GLY A 320 9.63 -18.78 14.41
C GLY A 320 9.90 -17.86 13.20
N GLN A 321 10.36 -18.40 12.08
CA GLN A 321 10.48 -17.66 10.83
C GLN A 321 9.12 -17.49 10.16
N VAL A 322 8.87 -16.34 9.54
CA VAL A 322 7.60 -16.02 8.90
C VAL A 322 7.79 -15.84 7.40
N ASN A 323 6.99 -16.53 6.60
CA ASN A 323 6.78 -16.27 5.19
C ASN A 323 5.43 -15.60 4.97
N ALA A 324 5.42 -14.44 4.32
CA ALA A 324 4.20 -13.68 4.01
C ALA A 324 4.08 -13.29 2.53
N ASP A 325 5.10 -13.51 1.70
CA ASP A 325 5.17 -12.95 0.35
C ASP A 325 5.57 -13.94 -0.76
N ASN A 326 5.93 -15.18 -0.41
CA ASN A 326 6.40 -16.18 -1.36
C ASN A 326 5.55 -17.45 -1.31
N ILE A 327 5.19 -18.01 -2.47
CA ILE A 327 4.45 -19.27 -2.58
C ILE A 327 5.22 -20.21 -3.51
N ALA A 328 5.68 -21.34 -2.97
CA ALA A 328 6.37 -22.39 -3.73
C ALA A 328 7.56 -21.88 -4.56
N GLY A 329 8.35 -20.96 -4.03
CA GLY A 329 9.51 -20.36 -4.70
C GLY A 329 9.18 -19.20 -5.65
N TYR A 330 7.91 -18.85 -5.82
CA TYR A 330 7.48 -17.71 -6.64
C TYR A 330 7.11 -16.51 -5.77
N GLN A 331 7.55 -15.33 -6.20
CA GLN A 331 7.15 -14.08 -5.56
C GLN A 331 5.64 -13.85 -5.75
N HIS A 332 4.88 -13.79 -4.66
CA HIS A 332 3.42 -13.65 -4.69
C HIS A 332 2.97 -12.21 -4.39
N SER A 333 3.62 -11.56 -3.45
CA SER A 333 3.39 -10.16 -3.08
C SER A 333 4.73 -9.46 -2.86
N ALA A 334 4.99 -8.92 -1.70
CA ALA A 334 6.26 -8.36 -1.27
C ALA A 334 6.35 -8.36 0.25
N THR A 335 7.53 -8.04 0.77
CA THR A 335 7.73 -7.78 2.21
C THR A 335 6.80 -6.68 2.71
N GLY A 336 6.50 -5.68 1.86
CA GLY A 336 5.67 -4.54 2.26
C GLY A 336 6.29 -3.79 3.43
N GLY A 337 5.43 -3.25 4.30
CA GLY A 337 5.83 -2.62 5.56
C GLY A 337 5.79 -3.56 6.76
N GLN A 338 5.58 -4.88 6.58
CA GLN A 338 5.43 -5.81 7.70
C GLN A 338 6.61 -5.73 8.69
N VAL A 339 7.84 -5.83 8.21
CA VAL A 339 9.03 -5.80 9.06
C VAL A 339 9.26 -4.41 9.64
N ASP A 340 8.95 -3.35 8.90
CA ASP A 340 9.02 -1.97 9.39
C ASP A 340 8.14 -1.80 10.63
N PHE A 341 6.87 -2.21 10.55
CA PHE A 341 5.91 -2.12 11.67
C PHE A 341 6.21 -3.11 12.79
N VAL A 342 6.68 -4.32 12.49
CA VAL A 342 7.13 -5.29 13.50
C VAL A 342 8.26 -4.69 14.35
N ARG A 343 9.26 -4.08 13.73
CA ARG A 343 10.38 -3.44 14.42
C ARG A 343 9.95 -2.18 15.16
N GLY A 344 9.24 -1.29 14.47
CA GLY A 344 8.77 -0.04 15.04
C GLY A 344 7.90 -0.24 16.28
N SER A 345 6.95 -1.18 16.24
CA SER A 345 6.11 -1.50 17.40
C SER A 345 6.90 -2.04 18.58
N GLN A 346 7.91 -2.88 18.33
CA GLN A 346 8.75 -3.41 19.42
C GLN A 346 9.70 -2.37 20.02
N MET A 347 10.06 -1.34 19.25
CA MET A 347 10.82 -0.18 19.74
C MET A 347 9.93 0.81 20.51
N SER A 348 8.63 0.80 20.29
CA SER A 348 7.65 1.65 20.94
C SER A 348 7.53 1.29 22.44
N LYS A 349 7.39 2.29 23.29
CA LYS A 349 7.13 2.08 24.73
C LYS A 349 5.77 1.44 24.92
N GLY A 350 5.73 0.21 25.45
CA GLY A 350 4.50 -0.56 25.64
C GLY A 350 3.95 -1.17 24.33
N GLY A 351 4.68 -1.06 23.23
CA GLY A 351 4.25 -1.56 21.95
C GLY A 351 4.36 -3.08 21.80
N LYS A 352 3.58 -3.63 20.88
CA LYS A 352 3.53 -5.07 20.58
C LYS A 352 3.35 -5.29 19.08
N SER A 353 4.00 -6.32 18.55
CA SER A 353 3.81 -6.78 17.17
C SER A 353 3.23 -8.18 17.11
N PHE A 354 2.18 -8.37 16.31
CA PHE A 354 1.47 -9.63 16.15
C PHE A 354 1.56 -10.11 14.70
N ILE A 355 1.87 -11.41 14.55
CA ILE A 355 1.71 -12.16 13.31
C ILE A 355 0.54 -13.10 13.50
N ALA A 356 -0.55 -12.84 12.81
CA ALA A 356 -1.77 -13.63 12.90
C ALA A 356 -1.91 -14.55 11.69
N VAL A 357 -2.21 -15.82 11.94
CA VAL A 357 -2.35 -16.82 10.89
C VAL A 357 -3.35 -17.91 11.31
N THR A 358 -4.24 -18.31 10.40
CA THR A 358 -5.02 -19.54 10.62
C THR A 358 -4.06 -20.73 10.59
N SER A 359 -4.17 -21.67 11.52
CA SER A 359 -3.23 -22.79 11.63
C SER A 359 -3.24 -23.69 10.38
N THR A 360 -4.38 -23.73 9.66
CA THR A 360 -4.58 -24.56 8.48
C THR A 360 -5.14 -23.79 7.30
N TYR A 361 -5.09 -24.40 6.11
CA TYR A 361 -5.74 -23.95 4.87
C TYR A 361 -6.22 -25.17 4.06
N LYS A 362 -6.82 -24.94 2.88
CA LYS A 362 -7.43 -26.00 2.04
C LYS A 362 -8.42 -26.87 2.84
N ASN A 363 -9.36 -26.23 3.53
CA ASN A 363 -10.36 -26.91 4.36
C ASN A 363 -9.74 -27.84 5.43
N GLY A 364 -8.66 -27.39 6.08
CA GLY A 364 -8.01 -28.13 7.17
C GLY A 364 -7.01 -29.21 6.73
N THR A 365 -6.84 -29.45 5.42
CA THR A 365 -5.96 -30.53 4.92
C THR A 365 -4.48 -30.17 4.85
N ALA A 366 -4.12 -28.89 5.03
CA ALA A 366 -2.75 -28.42 5.00
C ALA A 366 -2.48 -27.45 6.14
N SER A 367 -1.32 -27.58 6.79
CA SER A 367 -0.89 -26.71 7.88
C SER A 367 -0.13 -25.49 7.37
N ARG A 368 -0.38 -24.33 7.99
CA ARG A 368 0.45 -23.11 7.84
C ARG A 368 1.58 -23.08 8.86
N ILE A 369 1.49 -23.87 9.93
CA ILE A 369 2.57 -24.07 10.88
C ILE A 369 3.35 -25.31 10.41
N VAL A 370 4.61 -25.13 10.01
CA VAL A 370 5.43 -26.18 9.40
C VAL A 370 6.70 -26.42 10.23
N SER A 371 7.26 -27.63 10.16
CA SER A 371 8.49 -27.96 10.89
C SER A 371 9.67 -27.11 10.41
N HIS A 372 9.76 -26.89 9.10
CA HIS A 372 10.72 -26.04 8.42
C HIS A 372 10.14 -25.64 7.07
N PHE A 373 10.59 -24.51 6.54
CA PHE A 373 10.15 -24.10 5.22
C PHE A 373 10.67 -25.02 4.12
N PRO A 374 9.87 -25.30 3.09
CA PRO A 374 10.35 -25.93 1.86
C PRO A 374 11.51 -25.11 1.24
N MET A 375 12.41 -25.81 0.53
CA MET A 375 13.52 -25.17 -0.17
C MET A 375 12.98 -24.11 -1.16
N GLY A 376 13.61 -22.95 -1.18
CA GLY A 376 13.21 -21.79 -2.02
C GLY A 376 12.12 -20.89 -1.42
N THR A 377 11.61 -21.19 -0.23
CA THR A 377 10.70 -20.28 0.49
C THR A 377 11.48 -19.10 1.08
N CYS A 378 11.02 -17.88 0.81
CA CYS A 378 11.61 -16.67 1.39
C CYS A 378 11.13 -16.46 2.83
N VAL A 379 12.01 -15.92 3.66
CA VAL A 379 11.70 -15.48 5.02
C VAL A 379 11.39 -13.99 4.96
N THR A 380 10.11 -13.63 5.12
CA THR A 380 9.68 -12.23 5.12
C THR A 380 10.05 -11.56 6.44
N THR A 381 9.68 -12.17 7.58
CA THR A 381 10.09 -11.67 8.91
C THR A 381 10.99 -12.71 9.58
N PRO A 382 12.26 -12.35 9.87
CA PRO A 382 13.20 -13.26 10.51
C PRO A 382 12.77 -13.54 11.96
N ARG A 383 13.11 -14.73 12.48
CA ARG A 383 12.76 -15.16 13.83
C ARG A 383 13.24 -14.23 14.96
N SER A 384 14.30 -13.46 14.70
CA SER A 384 14.81 -12.45 15.63
C SER A 384 13.85 -11.28 15.82
N ASP A 385 12.97 -11.02 14.84
CA ASP A 385 12.04 -9.90 14.85
C ASP A 385 10.62 -10.31 15.25
N VAL A 386 10.23 -11.58 15.07
CA VAL A 386 8.89 -12.07 15.45
C VAL A 386 8.70 -11.99 16.97
N GLN A 387 7.60 -11.35 17.43
CA GLN A 387 7.28 -11.22 18.84
C GLN A 387 6.08 -12.09 19.22
N TYR A 388 4.89 -11.77 18.79
CA TYR A 388 3.69 -12.56 19.07
C TYR A 388 3.23 -13.31 17.82
N VAL A 389 2.89 -14.57 17.99
CA VAL A 389 2.18 -15.39 17.00
C VAL A 389 0.80 -15.70 17.52
N VAL A 390 -0.21 -15.52 16.68
CA VAL A 390 -1.62 -15.74 17.04
C VAL A 390 -2.27 -16.67 16.04
N THR A 391 -2.91 -17.70 16.54
CA THR A 391 -3.77 -18.62 15.77
C THR A 391 -5.11 -18.75 16.47
N GLU A 392 -6.04 -19.53 15.92
CA GLU A 392 -7.31 -19.89 16.56
C GLU A 392 -7.13 -20.70 17.87
N TYR A 393 -5.92 -21.20 18.15
CA TYR A 393 -5.60 -21.94 19.37
C TYR A 393 -5.02 -21.08 20.50
N GLY A 394 -4.63 -19.85 20.21
CA GLY A 394 -4.10 -18.93 21.23
C GLY A 394 -3.11 -17.91 20.68
N CYS A 395 -2.56 -17.14 21.63
CA CYS A 395 -1.56 -16.11 21.41
C CYS A 395 -0.31 -16.41 22.23
N VAL A 396 0.85 -16.48 21.60
CA VAL A 396 2.13 -16.79 22.26
C VAL A 396 3.17 -15.72 21.97
N ASN A 397 3.92 -15.31 23.00
CA ASN A 397 5.05 -14.39 22.88
C ASN A 397 6.35 -15.19 22.73
N LEU A 398 6.90 -15.24 21.53
CA LEU A 398 8.14 -15.97 21.23
C LEU A 398 9.40 -15.33 21.83
N LYS A 399 9.39 -14.00 22.07
CA LYS A 399 10.54 -13.29 22.67
C LYS A 399 10.83 -13.68 24.10
N SER A 400 9.87 -14.26 24.81
CA SER A 400 10.01 -14.71 26.20
C SER A 400 10.30 -16.21 26.34
N LEU A 401 10.42 -16.92 25.23
CA LEU A 401 10.58 -18.38 25.22
C LEU A 401 11.97 -18.80 24.70
N SER A 402 12.49 -19.90 25.21
CA SER A 402 13.67 -20.57 24.65
C SER A 402 13.25 -21.41 23.43
N MET A 403 14.24 -21.82 22.63
CA MET A 403 14.03 -22.69 21.47
C MET A 403 13.74 -24.16 21.85
N LYS A 404 13.67 -24.48 23.15
CA LYS A 404 13.37 -25.84 23.63
C LYS A 404 11.87 -26.00 23.88
#